data_fad6c0c1b523d73de77509fc9d26fab8
#
_entry.id   fad6c0c1b523d73de77509fc9d26fab8
#
_cell.length_a   1.000
_cell.length_b   1.000
_cell.length_c   1.000
_cell.angle_alpha   90.00
_cell.angle_beta   90.00
_cell.angle_gamma   90.00
#
_symmetry.space_group_name_H-M   'P 1'
#
loop_
_entity.id
_entity.type
_entity.pdbx_description
1 polymer ?
#
loop_
_entity_poly.entity_id
_entity_poly.type
_entity_poly.pdbx_seq_one_letter_code
_entity_poly.pdbx_strand_id
1 'polypeptide(L)'
;MTKRHTKERLTVTVDPALVQAGNRAVRSGLAESLSAWVNAALVQQVERDAQRRAAREAIAAYEAEFGAITDADVRVQEEADRRMALARRAKRRSA
;
A
#
# COMPACT_ATOMS: atom_id res chain seq x y z
N MET A 1 27.84 10.11 12.61
CA MET A 1 27.58 11.26 11.74
C MET A 1 26.19 11.13 11.13
N THR A 2 25.39 12.13 11.33
CA THR A 2 24.00 12.11 10.83
C THR A 2 24.00 12.38 9.34
N LYS A 3 23.41 11.45 8.56
CA LYS A 3 23.23 11.70 7.14
C LYS A 3 22.22 12.81 6.93
N ARG A 4 22.61 13.84 6.25
CA ARG A 4 21.68 14.85 5.79
C ARG A 4 20.91 14.31 4.61
N HIS A 5 19.59 14.35 4.70
CA HIS A 5 18.74 14.06 3.56
C HIS A 5 18.71 15.28 2.67
N THR A 6 19.62 15.32 1.72
CA THR A 6 19.61 16.37 0.70
C THR A 6 18.55 16.04 -0.33
N LYS A 7 17.59 16.95 -0.50
CA LYS A 7 16.54 16.80 -1.51
C LYS A 7 17.09 17.09 -2.89
N GLU A 8 16.78 16.25 -3.82
CA GLU A 8 17.14 16.44 -5.21
C GLU A 8 15.94 16.98 -6.00
N ARG A 9 16.23 17.76 -7.01
CA ARG A 9 15.19 18.26 -7.91
C ARG A 9 14.86 17.19 -8.93
N LEU A 10 13.58 16.87 -9.05
CA LEU A 10 13.07 15.87 -9.99
C LEU A 10 12.01 16.50 -10.87
N THR A 11 12.11 16.30 -12.16
CA THR A 11 11.09 16.76 -13.11
C THR A 11 10.32 15.54 -13.64
N VAL A 12 9.02 15.55 -13.45
CA VAL A 12 8.13 14.45 -13.88
C VAL A 12 6.88 15.02 -14.51
N THR A 13 6.27 14.26 -15.40
CA THR A 13 4.97 14.57 -15.98
C THR A 13 3.89 13.91 -15.12
N VAL A 14 2.91 14.69 -14.71
CA VAL A 14 1.86 14.24 -13.79
C VAL A 14 0.49 14.61 -14.38
N ASP A 15 -0.47 13.72 -14.22
CA ASP A 15 -1.84 13.98 -14.66
C ASP A 15 -2.41 15.24 -14.00
N PRO A 16 -3.10 16.09 -14.75
CA PRO A 16 -3.63 17.35 -14.20
C PRO A 16 -4.54 17.14 -12.99
N ALA A 17 -5.31 16.08 -12.96
CA ALA A 17 -6.19 15.77 -11.83
C ALA A 17 -5.41 15.54 -10.53
N LEU A 18 -4.23 14.93 -10.62
CA LEU A 18 -3.37 14.69 -9.47
C LEU A 18 -2.73 15.99 -8.97
N VAL A 19 -2.34 16.86 -9.89
CA VAL A 19 -1.81 18.19 -9.54
C VAL A 19 -2.88 18.99 -8.78
N GLN A 20 -4.11 18.98 -9.28
CA GLN A 20 -5.24 19.65 -8.64
C GLN A 20 -5.53 19.08 -7.24
N ALA A 21 -5.46 17.76 -7.09
CA ALA A 21 -5.63 17.11 -5.79
C ALA A 21 -4.56 17.56 -4.80
N GLY A 22 -3.31 17.64 -5.24
CA GLY A 22 -2.20 18.14 -4.42
C GLY A 22 -2.39 19.60 -4.00
N ASN A 23 -2.83 20.44 -4.93
CA ASN A 23 -3.10 21.85 -4.64
C ASN A 23 -4.25 22.00 -3.62
N ARG A 24 -5.28 21.17 -3.71
CA ARG A 24 -6.37 21.15 -2.72
C ARG A 24 -5.86 20.72 -1.34
N ALA A 25 -4.98 19.73 -1.28
CA ALA A 25 -4.38 19.29 -0.03
C ALA A 25 -3.59 20.41 0.65
N VAL A 26 -2.83 21.18 -0.12
CA VAL A 26 -2.09 22.32 0.40
C VAL A 26 -3.05 23.39 0.94
N ARG A 27 -4.09 23.73 0.17
CA ARG A 27 -5.07 24.76 0.59
C ARG A 27 -5.85 24.37 1.84
N SER A 28 -6.12 23.07 2.02
CA SER A 28 -6.84 22.57 3.20
C SER A 28 -5.95 22.32 4.42
N GLY A 29 -4.65 22.55 4.30
CA GLY A 29 -3.70 22.37 5.39
C GLY A 29 -3.24 20.93 5.60
N LEU A 30 -3.60 20.01 4.71
CA LEU A 30 -3.16 18.61 4.78
C LEU A 30 -1.68 18.44 4.42
N ALA A 31 -1.13 19.38 3.66
CA ALA A 31 0.27 19.38 3.28
C ALA A 31 0.81 20.81 3.32
N GLU A 32 2.08 20.97 3.66
CA GLU A 32 2.73 22.28 3.72
C GLU A 32 2.98 22.87 2.34
N SER A 33 3.27 22.01 1.37
CA SER A 33 3.56 22.41 0.00
C SER A 33 3.24 21.27 -0.95
N LEU A 34 3.16 21.59 -2.24
CA LEU A 34 2.96 20.57 -3.29
C LEU A 34 4.12 19.57 -3.28
N SER A 35 5.35 20.06 -3.11
CA SER A 35 6.53 19.17 -3.01
C SER A 35 6.44 18.23 -1.83
N ALA A 36 6.01 18.71 -0.67
CA ALA A 36 5.82 17.88 0.53
C ALA A 36 4.74 16.81 0.29
N TRP A 37 3.64 17.19 -0.36
CA TRP A 37 2.56 16.26 -0.69
C TRP A 37 3.04 15.15 -1.64
N VAL A 38 3.78 15.51 -2.68
CA VAL A 38 4.36 14.56 -3.63
C VAL A 38 5.37 13.65 -2.94
N ASN A 39 6.25 14.23 -2.13
CA ASN A 39 7.25 13.45 -1.40
C ASN A 39 6.61 12.40 -0.49
N ALA A 40 5.56 12.77 0.23
CA ALA A 40 4.81 11.84 1.08
C ALA A 40 4.19 10.70 0.26
N ALA A 41 3.64 11.00 -0.92
CA ALA A 41 3.10 10.00 -1.83
C ALA A 41 4.18 9.02 -2.30
N LEU A 42 5.36 9.52 -2.63
CA LEU A 42 6.49 8.69 -3.06
C LEU A 42 6.99 7.79 -1.94
N VAL A 43 7.04 8.28 -0.71
CA VAL A 43 7.39 7.48 0.47
C VAL A 43 6.41 6.31 0.61
N GLN A 44 5.11 6.57 0.50
CA GLN A 44 4.08 5.54 0.56
C GLN A 44 4.25 4.50 -0.56
N GLN A 45 4.60 4.95 -1.76
CA GLN A 45 4.83 4.04 -2.88
C GLN A 45 6.03 3.11 -2.62
N VAL A 46 7.12 3.65 -2.09
CA VAL A 46 8.30 2.87 -1.71
C VAL A 46 7.94 1.81 -0.67
N GLU A 47 7.14 2.18 0.33
CA GLU A 47 6.68 1.25 1.37
C GLU A 47 5.80 0.14 0.79
N ARG A 48 4.89 0.48 -0.12
CA ARG A 48 4.05 -0.52 -0.80
C ARG A 48 4.88 -1.49 -1.63
N ASP A 49 5.88 -0.98 -2.35
CA ASP A 49 6.76 -1.81 -3.16
C ASP A 49 7.56 -2.77 -2.28
N ALA A 50 8.04 -2.30 -1.13
CA ALA A 50 8.74 -3.14 -0.16
C ALA A 50 7.83 -4.23 0.41
N GLN A 51 6.58 -3.90 0.72
CA GLN A 51 5.59 -4.87 1.20
C GLN A 51 5.27 -5.93 0.15
N ARG A 52 5.11 -5.53 -1.11
CA ARG A 52 4.88 -6.46 -2.22
C ARG A 52 6.06 -7.39 -2.43
N ARG A 53 7.28 -6.87 -2.31
CA ARG A 53 8.50 -7.68 -2.41
C ARG A 53 8.57 -8.70 -1.28
N ALA A 54 8.31 -8.27 -0.05
CA ALA A 54 8.30 -9.15 1.11
C ALA A 54 7.23 -10.25 0.97
N ALA A 55 6.04 -9.90 0.47
CA ALA A 55 4.97 -10.85 0.22
C ALA A 55 5.38 -11.90 -0.82
N ARG A 56 6.00 -11.46 -1.92
CA ARG A 56 6.50 -12.38 -2.96
C ARG A 56 7.59 -13.31 -2.44
N GLU A 57 8.49 -12.77 -1.62
CA GLU A 57 9.55 -13.58 -1.00
C GLU A 57 8.99 -14.62 -0.04
N ALA A 58 7.97 -14.24 0.74
CA ALA A 58 7.29 -15.16 1.65
C ALA A 58 6.58 -16.29 0.88
N ILE A 59 5.90 -15.95 -0.23
CA ILE A 59 5.24 -16.93 -1.10
C ILE A 59 6.29 -17.86 -1.72
N ALA A 60 7.39 -17.33 -2.23
CA ALA A 60 8.46 -18.11 -2.82
C ALA A 60 9.09 -19.06 -1.80
N ALA A 61 9.31 -18.60 -0.57
CA ALA A 61 9.83 -19.43 0.51
C ALA A 61 8.86 -20.55 0.89
N TYR A 62 7.57 -20.24 0.95
CA TYR A 62 6.52 -21.24 1.22
C TYR A 62 6.48 -22.29 0.10
N GLU A 63 6.49 -21.87 -1.15
CA GLU A 63 6.47 -22.78 -2.30
C GLU A 63 7.72 -23.66 -2.36
N ALA A 64 8.88 -23.12 -1.99
CA ALA A 64 10.12 -23.90 -1.93
C ALA A 64 10.05 -25.01 -0.87
N GLU A 65 9.32 -24.79 0.22
CA GLU A 65 9.20 -25.75 1.32
C GLU A 65 8.03 -26.71 1.13
N PHE A 66 6.87 -26.22 0.68
CA PHE A 66 5.62 -26.95 0.65
C PHE A 66 5.06 -27.21 -0.76
N GLY A 67 5.70 -26.69 -1.80
CA GLY A 67 5.24 -26.80 -3.18
C GLY A 67 4.42 -25.60 -3.61
N ALA A 68 4.10 -25.56 -4.91
CA ALA A 68 3.45 -24.40 -5.52
C ALA A 68 2.04 -24.15 -4.95
N ILE A 69 1.75 -22.88 -4.73
CA ILE A 69 0.40 -22.44 -4.34
C ILE A 69 -0.45 -22.37 -5.62
N THR A 70 -1.56 -23.10 -5.65
CA THR A 70 -2.46 -23.14 -6.79
C THR A 70 -3.54 -22.06 -6.65
N ASP A 71 -4.21 -21.72 -7.77
CA ASP A 71 -5.37 -20.84 -7.75
C ASP A 71 -6.50 -21.39 -6.89
N ALA A 72 -6.64 -22.73 -6.83
CA ALA A 72 -7.61 -23.38 -5.97
C ALA A 72 -7.31 -23.14 -4.49
N ASP A 73 -6.04 -23.20 -4.10
CA ASP A 73 -5.61 -22.93 -2.73
C ASP A 73 -5.92 -21.47 -2.32
N VAL A 74 -5.66 -20.54 -3.23
CA VAL A 74 -5.95 -19.12 -3.01
C VAL A 74 -7.45 -18.89 -2.85
N ARG A 75 -8.28 -19.52 -3.68
CA ARG A 75 -9.74 -19.41 -3.58
C ARG A 75 -10.29 -19.96 -2.28
N VAL A 76 -9.79 -21.10 -1.84
CA VAL A 76 -10.19 -21.69 -0.56
C VAL A 76 -9.89 -20.74 0.60
N GLN A 77 -8.72 -20.12 0.59
CA GLN A 77 -8.33 -19.18 1.63
C GLN A 77 -9.19 -17.93 1.59
N GLU A 78 -9.49 -17.38 0.42
CA GLU A 78 -10.37 -16.22 0.26
C GLU A 78 -11.79 -16.49 0.74
N GLU A 79 -12.32 -17.68 0.46
CA GLU A 79 -13.64 -18.08 0.96
C GLU A 79 -13.65 -18.22 2.48
N ALA A 80 -12.62 -18.82 3.04
CA ALA A 80 -12.49 -18.95 4.49
C ALA A 80 -12.43 -17.56 5.16
N ASP A 81 -11.66 -16.64 4.59
CA ASP A 81 -11.55 -15.27 5.09
C ASP A 81 -12.88 -14.53 5.02
N ARG A 82 -13.63 -14.71 3.92
CA ARG A 82 -14.96 -14.12 3.78
C ARG A 82 -15.96 -14.67 4.79
N ARG A 83 -15.94 -15.96 5.04
CA ARG A 83 -16.81 -16.60 6.04
C ARG A 83 -16.52 -16.07 7.43
N MET A 84 -15.26 -15.93 7.78
CA MET A 84 -14.85 -15.35 9.07
C MET A 84 -15.31 -13.91 9.21
N ALA A 85 -15.16 -13.11 8.15
CA ALA A 85 -15.60 -11.71 8.13
C ALA A 85 -17.12 -11.60 8.33
N LEU A 86 -17.90 -12.46 7.64
CA LEU A 86 -19.37 -12.51 7.78
C LEU A 86 -19.78 -12.95 9.17
N ALA A 87 -19.12 -13.94 9.75
CA ALA A 87 -19.38 -14.40 11.10
C ALA A 87 -19.13 -13.30 12.14
N ARG A 88 -18.07 -12.53 11.96
CA ARG A 88 -17.77 -11.38 12.84
C ARG A 88 -18.84 -10.29 12.74
N ARG A 89 -19.34 -10.02 11.53
CA ARG A 89 -20.42 -9.05 11.32
C ARG A 89 -21.73 -9.51 11.98
N ALA A 90 -22.09 -10.77 11.80
CA ALA A 90 -23.28 -11.36 12.41
C ALA A 90 -23.20 -11.28 13.93
N LYS A 91 -22.06 -11.61 14.51
CA LYS A 91 -21.84 -11.53 15.95
C LYS A 91 -21.95 -10.11 16.48
N ARG A 92 -21.45 -9.11 15.74
CA ARG A 92 -21.57 -7.69 16.11
C ARG A 92 -23.03 -7.20 16.06
N ARG A 93 -23.83 -7.68 15.10
CA ARG A 93 -25.24 -7.31 14.98
C ARG A 93 -26.10 -7.91 16.08
N SER A 94 -25.69 -9.06 16.61
CA SER A 94 -26.44 -9.76 17.65
C SER A 94 -26.16 -9.22 19.06
N ALA A 95 -25.12 -8.41 19.21
CA ALA A 95 -24.72 -7.87 20.52
C ALA A 95 -25.56 -6.68 20.96
#